data_69b2ddf00f20493c0975ad2691138e06
#
_entry.id   69b2ddf00f20493c0975ad2691138e06
#
_cell.length_a   1.000
_cell.length_b   1.000
_cell.length_c   1.000
_cell.angle_alpha   90.00
_cell.angle_beta   90.00
_cell.angle_gamma   90.00
#
_symmetry.space_group_name_H-M   'P 1'
#
loop_
_entity.id
_entity.type
_entity.pdbx_description
1 polymer ?
#
loop_
_entity_poly.entity_id
_entity_poly.type
_entity_poly.pdbx_seq_one_letter_code
_entity_poly.pdbx_strand_id
1 'polypeptide(L)'
;MTLPATDGIGEKLLALLDYDATSPLIFSSGLFLFLFAGFLLLYSAFRRAPMARIVYVVLFSLYFYYKSSGIYFLLLIFAATSDFLIAQGIFRARSRTAKRWLVALSVAVNLGMLGYFKYTNFLIDISNQLFGQGFLEFRNIFLPVGISFFVFQSMSYTIDIYRGQLKPLTNWLDYLFYLSFFPQLVAGPIVRARDFI
;
A
#
# COMPACT_ATOMS: atom_id res chain seq x y z
N MET A 1 28.97 -36.42 23.75
CA MET A 1 27.57 -36.07 24.04
C MET A 1 27.39 -34.63 23.59
N THR A 2 27.17 -34.45 22.28
CA THR A 2 27.01 -33.12 21.62
C THR A 2 25.57 -32.72 21.75
N LEU A 3 25.33 -31.57 22.37
CA LEU A 3 24.01 -30.96 22.47
C LEU A 3 23.48 -30.69 21.05
N PRO A 4 22.22 -31.03 20.73
CA PRO A 4 21.65 -30.70 19.43
C PRO A 4 21.49 -29.19 19.33
N ALA A 5 21.93 -28.65 18.19
CA ALA A 5 21.94 -27.26 17.83
C ALA A 5 20.57 -26.61 18.06
N THR A 6 20.53 -25.66 18.99
CA THR A 6 19.42 -24.69 19.17
C THR A 6 19.30 -23.73 17.98
N ASP A 7 20.26 -23.78 17.06
CA ASP A 7 20.37 -22.88 15.90
C ASP A 7 19.22 -23.06 14.87
N GLY A 8 18.61 -24.24 14.81
CA GLY A 8 17.57 -24.51 13.81
C GLY A 8 16.19 -23.91 14.09
N ILE A 9 15.84 -23.58 15.34
CA ILE A 9 14.51 -23.03 15.68
C ILE A 9 14.49 -21.51 15.40
N GLY A 10 15.56 -20.80 15.77
CA GLY A 10 15.67 -19.37 15.50
C GLY A 10 15.68 -19.04 14.01
N GLU A 11 16.45 -19.80 13.23
CA GLU A 11 16.50 -19.67 11.77
C GLU A 11 15.13 -19.98 11.12
N LYS A 12 14.43 -21.01 11.57
CA LYS A 12 13.09 -21.33 11.10
C LYS A 12 12.07 -20.25 11.44
N LEU A 13 12.15 -19.65 12.63
CA LEU A 13 11.29 -18.53 13.02
C LEU A 13 11.60 -17.29 12.18
N LEU A 14 12.87 -16.98 11.94
CA LEU A 14 13.25 -15.85 11.08
C LEU A 14 12.78 -16.07 9.64
N ALA A 15 12.93 -17.28 9.09
CA ALA A 15 12.44 -17.63 7.76
C ALA A 15 10.91 -17.52 7.65
N LEU A 16 10.16 -17.85 8.73
CA LEU A 16 8.71 -17.65 8.76
C LEU A 16 8.31 -16.16 8.76
N LEU A 17 9.16 -15.29 9.27
CA LEU A 17 8.91 -13.85 9.32
C LEU A 17 9.39 -13.10 8.06
N ASP A 18 10.23 -13.73 7.24
CA ASP A 18 10.71 -13.16 5.99
C ASP A 18 9.70 -13.36 4.85
N TYR A 19 9.87 -12.56 3.75
CA TYR A 19 9.03 -12.65 2.57
C TYR A 19 9.30 -13.94 1.80
N ASP A 20 8.23 -14.65 1.47
CA ASP A 20 8.27 -15.82 0.59
C ASP A 20 7.24 -15.63 -0.54
N ALA A 21 7.73 -15.54 -1.78
CA ALA A 21 6.90 -15.34 -2.96
C ALA A 21 5.97 -16.54 -3.24
N THR A 22 6.32 -17.74 -2.74
CA THR A 22 5.54 -18.97 -2.94
C THR A 22 4.41 -19.12 -1.94
N SER A 23 4.52 -18.45 -0.78
CA SER A 23 3.53 -18.49 0.30
C SER A 23 3.24 -17.09 0.86
N PRO A 24 2.60 -16.20 0.07
CA PRO A 24 2.28 -14.84 0.53
C PRO A 24 1.32 -14.89 1.71
N LEU A 25 1.51 -13.99 2.67
CA LEU A 25 0.63 -13.88 3.84
C LEU A 25 -0.76 -13.41 3.42
N ILE A 26 -1.76 -14.26 3.67
CA ILE A 26 -3.18 -13.98 3.44
C ILE A 26 -3.96 -14.13 4.75
N PHE A 27 -5.15 -13.53 4.84
CA PHE A 27 -5.97 -13.56 6.07
C PHE A 27 -6.40 -14.96 6.52
N SER A 28 -6.47 -15.94 5.60
CA SER A 28 -6.82 -17.32 5.90
C SER A 28 -5.63 -18.18 6.36
N SER A 29 -4.41 -17.63 6.37
CA SER A 29 -3.23 -18.39 6.81
C SER A 29 -3.17 -18.51 8.33
N GLY A 30 -2.77 -19.69 8.83
CA GLY A 30 -2.58 -19.91 10.27
C GLY A 30 -1.55 -18.93 10.87
N LEU A 31 -0.49 -18.61 10.13
CA LEU A 31 0.50 -17.63 10.55
C LEU A 31 -0.13 -16.25 10.79
N PHE A 32 -1.07 -15.83 9.92
CA PHE A 32 -1.78 -14.56 10.11
C PHE A 32 -2.56 -14.54 11.43
N LEU A 33 -3.24 -15.62 11.79
CA LEU A 33 -4.01 -15.67 13.04
C LEU A 33 -3.11 -15.48 14.27
N PHE A 34 -1.93 -16.10 14.30
CA PHE A 34 -0.97 -15.93 15.39
C PHE A 34 -0.42 -14.49 15.43
N LEU A 35 -0.03 -13.94 14.28
CA LEU A 35 0.45 -12.56 14.18
C LEU A 35 -0.64 -11.55 14.58
N PHE A 36 -1.88 -11.80 14.18
CA PHE A 36 -3.01 -10.95 14.51
C PHE A 36 -3.38 -11.03 16.00
N ALA A 37 -3.31 -12.21 16.61
CA ALA A 37 -3.49 -12.35 18.07
C ALA A 37 -2.41 -11.56 18.84
N GLY A 38 -1.15 -11.70 18.44
CA GLY A 38 -0.04 -10.90 18.98
C GLY A 38 -0.22 -9.40 18.74
N PHE A 39 -0.70 -9.01 17.55
CA PHE A 39 -1.05 -7.62 17.24
C PHE A 39 -2.11 -7.06 18.19
N LEU A 40 -3.20 -7.79 18.44
CA LEU A 40 -4.27 -7.33 19.35
C LEU A 40 -3.79 -7.18 20.79
N LEU A 41 -2.95 -8.11 21.27
CA LEU A 41 -2.37 -8.04 22.62
C LEU A 41 -1.51 -6.78 22.77
N LEU A 42 -0.58 -6.54 21.85
CA LEU A 42 0.28 -5.35 21.87
C LEU A 42 -0.51 -4.06 21.62
N TYR A 43 -1.50 -4.07 20.74
CA TYR A 43 -2.39 -2.92 20.52
C TYR A 43 -3.09 -2.49 21.81
N SER A 44 -3.50 -3.45 22.66
CA SER A 44 -4.12 -3.15 23.94
C SER A 44 -3.16 -2.47 24.92
N ALA A 45 -1.85 -2.77 24.85
CA ALA A 45 -0.83 -2.16 25.69
C ALA A 45 -0.66 -0.65 25.42
N PHE A 46 -0.88 -0.21 24.16
CA PHE A 46 -0.77 1.21 23.78
C PHE A 46 -2.05 2.03 24.04
N ARG A 47 -2.97 1.57 24.88
CA ARG A 47 -4.26 2.25 25.14
C ARG A 47 -4.13 3.71 25.56
N ARG A 48 -3.06 4.06 26.29
CA ARG A 48 -2.81 5.40 26.82
C ARG A 48 -1.95 6.31 25.92
N ALA A 49 -1.46 5.80 24.80
CA ALA A 49 -0.54 6.50 23.89
C ALA A 49 -1.08 6.47 22.45
N PRO A 50 -1.97 7.40 22.05
CA PRO A 50 -2.64 7.34 20.75
C PRO A 50 -1.65 7.41 19.58
N MET A 51 -0.62 8.24 19.66
CA MET A 51 0.40 8.32 18.60
C MET A 51 1.19 7.02 18.46
N ALA A 52 1.61 6.42 19.59
CA ALA A 52 2.31 5.12 19.56
C ALA A 52 1.42 4.02 18.97
N ARG A 53 0.11 4.09 19.21
CA ARG A 53 -0.87 3.17 18.62
C ARG A 53 -0.94 3.31 17.11
N ILE A 54 -0.99 4.53 16.59
CA ILE A 54 -0.98 4.79 15.13
C ILE A 54 0.30 4.26 14.52
N VAL A 55 1.46 4.60 15.08
CA VAL A 55 2.77 4.10 14.60
C VAL A 55 2.78 2.56 14.60
N TYR A 56 2.31 1.94 15.67
CA TYR A 56 2.28 0.48 15.78
C TYR A 56 1.42 -0.17 14.68
N VAL A 57 0.20 0.39 14.43
CA VAL A 57 -0.69 -0.13 13.39
C VAL A 57 -0.08 0.08 12.00
N VAL A 58 0.57 1.23 11.74
CA VAL A 58 1.26 1.48 10.46
C VAL A 58 2.40 0.48 10.25
N LEU A 59 3.25 0.26 11.26
CA LEU A 59 4.35 -0.70 11.17
C LEU A 59 3.84 -2.12 10.91
N PHE A 60 2.80 -2.55 11.63
CA PHE A 60 2.18 -3.85 11.40
C PHE A 60 1.57 -3.96 10.00
N SER A 61 0.88 -2.91 9.53
CA SER A 61 0.30 -2.87 8.18
C SER A 61 1.37 -2.96 7.09
N LEU A 62 2.47 -2.22 7.22
CA LEU A 62 3.59 -2.27 6.28
C LEU A 62 4.29 -3.63 6.32
N TYR A 63 4.45 -4.23 7.51
CA TYR A 63 4.99 -5.58 7.65
C TYR A 63 4.07 -6.61 6.98
N PHE A 64 2.76 -6.53 7.21
CA PHE A 64 1.79 -7.39 6.54
C PHE A 64 1.86 -7.25 5.01
N TYR A 65 1.98 -6.02 4.52
CA TYR A 65 2.13 -5.77 3.10
C TYR A 65 3.46 -6.28 2.54
N TYR A 66 4.56 -6.15 3.31
CA TYR A 66 5.84 -6.76 2.97
C TYR A 66 5.71 -8.28 2.84
N LYS A 67 5.06 -8.96 3.77
CA LYS A 67 4.80 -10.41 3.73
C LYS A 67 3.91 -10.84 2.55
N SER A 68 3.08 -9.94 2.04
CA SER A 68 2.16 -10.22 0.92
C SER A 68 2.75 -9.87 -0.45
N SER A 69 3.63 -8.88 -0.53
CA SER A 69 4.11 -8.30 -1.79
C SER A 69 5.61 -7.98 -1.83
N GLY A 70 6.39 -8.43 -0.84
CA GLY A 70 7.84 -8.18 -0.78
C GLY A 70 8.18 -6.69 -0.75
N ILE A 71 9.24 -6.31 -1.45
CA ILE A 71 9.76 -4.93 -1.50
C ILE A 71 8.75 -3.91 -2.05
N TYR A 72 7.68 -4.36 -2.69
CA TYR A 72 6.66 -3.48 -3.27
C TYR A 72 5.86 -2.67 -2.24
N PHE A 73 6.03 -2.93 -0.92
CA PHE A 73 5.52 -2.02 0.12
C PHE A 73 6.08 -0.59 -0.02
N LEU A 74 7.24 -0.42 -0.67
CA LEU A 74 7.81 0.89 -0.97
C LEU A 74 6.96 1.69 -1.96
N LEU A 75 6.22 1.03 -2.87
CA LEU A 75 5.27 1.70 -3.75
C LEU A 75 4.10 2.34 -2.98
N LEU A 76 3.64 1.65 -1.94
CA LEU A 76 2.60 2.19 -1.05
C LEU A 76 3.11 3.44 -0.32
N ILE A 77 4.34 3.39 0.22
CA ILE A 77 4.97 4.55 0.87
C ILE A 77 5.19 5.69 -0.14
N PHE A 78 5.62 5.37 -1.35
CA PHE A 78 5.79 6.35 -2.43
C PHE A 78 4.45 7.01 -2.79
N ALA A 79 3.38 6.23 -3.01
CA ALA A 79 2.05 6.76 -3.29
C ALA A 79 1.54 7.64 -2.14
N ALA A 80 1.69 7.19 -0.89
CA ALA A 80 1.32 7.96 0.29
C ALA A 80 2.08 9.29 0.37
N THR A 81 3.38 9.27 0.14
CA THR A 81 4.21 10.48 0.24
C THR A 81 3.90 11.46 -0.88
N SER A 82 3.82 10.98 -2.14
CA SER A 82 3.53 11.82 -3.29
C SER A 82 2.17 12.52 -3.17
N ASP A 83 1.11 11.76 -2.85
CA ASP A 83 -0.23 12.33 -2.77
C ASP A 83 -0.44 13.19 -1.51
N PHE A 84 0.22 12.89 -0.41
CA PHE A 84 0.24 13.79 0.75
C PHE A 84 0.83 15.16 0.38
N LEU A 85 1.99 15.19 -0.30
CA LEU A 85 2.63 16.43 -0.72
C LEU A 85 1.79 17.19 -1.76
N ILE A 86 1.24 16.47 -2.74
CA ILE A 86 0.35 17.05 -3.75
C ILE A 86 -0.90 17.65 -3.10
N ALA A 87 -1.52 16.95 -2.16
CA ALA A 87 -2.69 17.41 -1.42
C ALA A 87 -2.42 18.72 -0.67
N GLN A 88 -1.26 18.82 0.00
CA GLN A 88 -0.82 20.06 0.64
C GLN A 88 -0.62 21.18 -0.40
N GLY A 89 -0.07 20.86 -1.55
CA GLY A 89 0.10 21.77 -2.68
C GLY A 89 -1.24 22.29 -3.20
N ILE A 90 -2.22 21.40 -3.42
CA ILE A 90 -3.57 21.77 -3.87
C ILE A 90 -4.23 22.73 -2.88
N PHE A 91 -4.11 22.44 -1.59
CA PHE A 91 -4.72 23.26 -0.54
C PHE A 91 -4.11 24.67 -0.47
N ARG A 92 -2.77 24.77 -0.59
CA ARG A 92 -2.03 26.04 -0.53
C ARG A 92 -2.12 26.86 -1.82
N ALA A 93 -2.37 26.22 -2.96
CA ALA A 93 -2.42 26.90 -4.24
C ALA A 93 -3.57 27.92 -4.31
N ARG A 94 -3.28 29.15 -4.75
CA ARG A 94 -4.26 30.21 -4.94
C ARG A 94 -4.92 30.15 -6.33
N SER A 95 -4.17 29.73 -7.34
CA SER A 95 -4.64 29.66 -8.72
C SER A 95 -5.42 28.35 -8.97
N ARG A 96 -6.58 28.47 -9.61
CA ARG A 96 -7.38 27.32 -10.03
C ARG A 96 -6.63 26.43 -11.05
N THR A 97 -5.82 27.05 -11.89
CA THR A 97 -4.98 26.35 -12.87
C THR A 97 -3.89 25.52 -12.19
N ALA A 98 -3.22 26.07 -11.16
CA ALA A 98 -2.23 25.31 -10.37
C ALA A 98 -2.87 24.10 -9.68
N LYS A 99 -4.05 24.27 -9.09
CA LYS A 99 -4.80 23.14 -8.49
C LYS A 99 -5.11 22.05 -9.50
N ARG A 100 -5.53 22.41 -10.71
CA ARG A 100 -5.82 21.44 -11.78
C ARG A 100 -4.57 20.64 -12.19
N TRP A 101 -3.43 21.32 -12.36
CA TRP A 101 -2.19 20.65 -12.69
C TRP A 101 -1.69 19.70 -11.60
N LEU A 102 -1.85 20.08 -10.33
CA LEU A 102 -1.49 19.22 -9.20
C LEU A 102 -2.39 17.97 -9.13
N VAL A 103 -3.70 18.11 -9.35
CA VAL A 103 -4.60 16.93 -9.45
C VAL A 103 -4.21 16.06 -10.65
N ALA A 104 -3.95 16.67 -11.81
CA ALA A 104 -3.52 15.92 -12.99
C ALA A 104 -2.21 15.17 -12.74
N LEU A 105 -1.28 15.75 -12.00
CA LEU A 105 -0.03 15.10 -11.58
C LEU A 105 -0.32 13.89 -10.66
N SER A 106 -1.17 14.04 -9.63
CA SER A 106 -1.58 12.92 -8.77
C SER A 106 -2.19 11.78 -9.58
N VAL A 107 -3.14 12.11 -10.46
CA VAL A 107 -3.78 11.12 -11.34
C VAL A 107 -2.76 10.45 -12.26
N ALA A 108 -1.84 11.20 -12.87
CA ALA A 108 -0.83 10.67 -13.75
C ALA A 108 0.15 9.72 -13.03
N VAL A 109 0.60 10.08 -11.81
CA VAL A 109 1.47 9.23 -10.99
C VAL A 109 0.76 7.93 -10.60
N ASN A 110 -0.46 8.03 -10.10
CA ASN A 110 -1.23 6.88 -9.63
C ASN A 110 -1.65 5.95 -10.77
N LEU A 111 -2.21 6.51 -11.87
CA LEU A 111 -2.58 5.71 -13.04
C LEU A 111 -1.36 5.19 -13.80
N GLY A 112 -0.26 5.93 -13.82
CA GLY A 112 1.01 5.46 -14.40
C GLY A 112 1.55 4.24 -13.66
N MET A 113 1.53 4.28 -12.32
CA MET A 113 1.91 3.14 -11.48
C MET A 113 0.98 1.94 -11.72
N LEU A 114 -0.34 2.15 -11.72
CA LEU A 114 -1.32 1.11 -12.01
C LEU A 114 -1.15 0.58 -13.44
N GLY A 115 -0.93 1.45 -14.41
CA GLY A 115 -0.68 1.11 -15.80
C GLY A 115 0.52 0.21 -15.97
N TYR A 116 1.63 0.56 -15.32
CA TYR A 116 2.84 -0.23 -15.38
C TYR A 116 2.67 -1.63 -14.76
N PHE A 117 2.19 -1.72 -13.54
CA PHE A 117 2.14 -3.01 -12.83
C PHE A 117 0.99 -3.92 -13.28
N LYS A 118 -0.14 -3.36 -13.66
CA LYS A 118 -1.35 -4.14 -13.97
C LYS A 118 -1.60 -4.30 -15.46
N TYR A 119 -1.32 -3.26 -16.27
CA TYR A 119 -1.78 -3.21 -17.65
C TYR A 119 -0.67 -3.36 -18.69
N THR A 120 0.62 -3.40 -18.33
CA THR A 120 1.72 -3.52 -19.31
C THR A 120 1.58 -4.79 -20.15
N ASN A 121 1.42 -5.96 -19.55
CA ASN A 121 1.30 -7.20 -20.31
C ASN A 121 0.00 -7.27 -21.12
N PHE A 122 -1.08 -6.67 -20.65
CA PHE A 122 -2.32 -6.54 -21.38
C PHE A 122 -2.15 -5.66 -22.64
N LEU A 123 -1.43 -4.54 -22.50
CA LEU A 123 -1.13 -3.66 -23.65
C LEU A 123 -0.18 -4.33 -24.65
N ILE A 124 0.79 -5.11 -24.17
CA ILE A 124 1.67 -5.93 -25.01
C ILE A 124 0.85 -6.95 -25.81
N ASP A 125 -0.09 -7.63 -25.16
CA ASP A 125 -0.96 -8.61 -25.81
C ASP A 125 -1.79 -7.97 -26.93
N ILE A 126 -2.44 -6.84 -26.66
CA ILE A 126 -3.19 -6.08 -27.68
C ILE A 126 -2.27 -5.66 -28.83
N SER A 127 -1.05 -5.17 -28.52
CA SER A 127 -0.11 -4.73 -29.54
C SER A 127 0.32 -5.91 -30.43
N ASN A 128 0.57 -7.08 -29.85
CA ASN A 128 0.93 -8.29 -30.60
C ASN A 128 -0.23 -8.81 -31.48
N GLN A 129 -1.47 -8.64 -31.03
CA GLN A 129 -2.64 -8.97 -31.84
C GLN A 129 -2.81 -8.03 -33.05
N LEU A 130 -2.49 -6.75 -32.89
CA LEU A 130 -2.64 -5.74 -33.94
C LEU A 130 -1.49 -5.72 -34.96
N PHE A 131 -0.26 -5.87 -34.49
CA PHE A 131 0.96 -5.70 -35.29
C PHE A 131 1.69 -7.01 -35.63
N GLY A 132 1.16 -8.15 -35.18
CA GLY A 132 1.73 -9.48 -35.34
C GLY A 132 2.39 -10.03 -34.08
N GLN A 133 2.34 -11.36 -33.93
CA GLN A 133 2.93 -12.04 -32.78
C GLN A 133 4.44 -11.78 -32.67
N GLY A 134 4.88 -11.42 -31.46
CA GLY A 134 6.30 -11.14 -31.19
C GLY A 134 6.73 -9.70 -31.43
N PHE A 135 5.80 -8.77 -31.73
CA PHE A 135 6.10 -7.33 -31.84
C PHE A 135 6.67 -6.76 -30.52
N LEU A 136 6.11 -7.18 -29.39
CA LEU A 136 6.62 -6.86 -28.06
C LEU A 136 6.73 -8.12 -27.22
N GLU A 137 7.78 -8.22 -26.42
CA GLU A 137 7.98 -9.33 -25.49
C GLU A 137 7.23 -9.10 -24.18
N PHE A 138 6.57 -10.13 -23.67
CA PHE A 138 5.93 -10.12 -22.34
C PHE A 138 6.99 -9.92 -21.26
N ARG A 139 6.64 -9.09 -20.28
CA ARG A 139 7.50 -8.82 -19.12
C ARG A 139 7.02 -9.59 -17.91
N ASN A 140 7.98 -10.14 -17.15
CA ASN A 140 7.67 -10.77 -15.85
C ASN A 140 7.50 -9.66 -14.81
N ILE A 141 6.33 -9.02 -14.80
CA ILE A 141 5.99 -7.96 -13.85
C ILE A 141 5.17 -8.56 -12.73
N PHE A 142 5.72 -8.52 -11.52
CA PHE A 142 4.97 -8.91 -10.32
C PHE A 142 3.87 -7.87 -10.06
N LEU A 143 2.62 -8.34 -9.86
CA LEU A 143 1.49 -7.48 -9.53
C LEU A 143 1.35 -7.38 -8.01
N PRO A 144 1.70 -6.22 -7.39
CA PRO A 144 1.56 -6.06 -5.95
C PRO A 144 0.11 -6.19 -5.49
N VAL A 145 -0.11 -6.91 -4.41
CA VAL A 145 -1.45 -7.10 -3.83
C VAL A 145 -2.05 -5.75 -3.45
N GLY A 146 -3.30 -5.52 -3.81
CA GLY A 146 -4.02 -4.30 -3.44
C GLY A 146 -3.61 -3.01 -4.16
N ILE A 147 -2.71 -3.06 -5.18
CA ILE A 147 -2.27 -1.85 -5.90
C ILE A 147 -3.43 -1.01 -6.43
N SER A 148 -4.46 -1.63 -6.98
CA SER A 148 -5.64 -0.92 -7.48
C SER A 148 -6.39 -0.21 -6.36
N PHE A 149 -6.48 -0.83 -5.18
CA PHE A 149 -7.21 -0.28 -4.04
C PHE A 149 -6.53 0.98 -3.52
N PHE A 150 -5.23 0.91 -3.20
CA PHE A 150 -4.56 2.09 -2.65
C PHE A 150 -4.39 3.21 -3.68
N VAL A 151 -4.23 2.91 -4.97
CA VAL A 151 -4.19 3.90 -6.05
C VAL A 151 -5.52 4.66 -6.14
N PHE A 152 -6.65 3.96 -6.19
CA PHE A 152 -7.96 4.63 -6.23
C PHE A 152 -8.29 5.37 -4.94
N GLN A 153 -7.90 4.83 -3.79
CA GLN A 153 -8.08 5.46 -2.49
C GLN A 153 -7.27 6.77 -2.41
N SER A 154 -6.03 6.75 -2.86
CA SER A 154 -5.13 7.90 -2.90
C SER A 154 -5.63 8.99 -3.86
N MET A 155 -6.04 8.60 -5.09
CA MET A 155 -6.64 9.55 -6.02
C MET A 155 -7.94 10.18 -5.48
N SER A 156 -8.79 9.40 -4.81
CA SER A 156 -10.03 9.94 -4.24
C SER A 156 -9.76 11.04 -3.23
N TYR A 157 -8.72 10.88 -2.40
CA TYR A 157 -8.29 11.87 -1.42
C TYR A 157 -7.87 13.19 -2.07
N THR A 158 -6.99 13.16 -3.07
CA THR A 158 -6.53 14.38 -3.77
C THR A 158 -7.65 15.08 -4.54
N ILE A 159 -8.58 14.31 -5.13
CA ILE A 159 -9.75 14.83 -5.83
C ILE A 159 -10.74 15.49 -4.84
N ASP A 160 -10.99 14.88 -3.69
CA ASP A 160 -11.91 15.44 -2.68
C ASP A 160 -11.35 16.75 -2.08
N ILE A 161 -10.04 16.86 -1.89
CA ILE A 161 -9.39 18.11 -1.49
C ILE A 161 -9.51 19.19 -2.59
N TYR A 162 -9.29 18.83 -3.85
CA TYR A 162 -9.48 19.75 -4.97
C TYR A 162 -10.90 20.28 -5.06
N ARG A 163 -11.89 19.43 -4.80
CA ARG A 163 -13.32 19.79 -4.76
C ARG A 163 -13.71 20.60 -3.53
N GLY A 164 -12.82 20.73 -2.55
CA GLY A 164 -13.10 21.41 -1.28
C GLY A 164 -13.99 20.60 -0.34
N GLN A 165 -14.17 19.29 -0.59
CA GLN A 165 -14.99 18.38 0.22
C GLN A 165 -14.23 17.87 1.44
N LEU A 166 -12.89 17.94 1.41
CA LEU A 166 -12.00 17.48 2.47
C LEU A 166 -10.86 18.50 2.66
N LYS A 167 -10.44 18.72 3.92
CA LYS A 167 -9.18 19.39 4.23
C LYS A 167 -8.06 18.37 4.26
N PRO A 168 -6.84 18.70 3.77
CA PRO A 168 -5.74 17.76 3.83
C PRO A 168 -5.35 17.47 5.27
N LEU A 169 -4.97 16.22 5.53
CA LEU A 169 -4.38 15.83 6.79
C LEU A 169 -3.09 16.60 7.02
N THR A 170 -2.86 17.04 8.25
CA THR A 170 -1.67 17.80 8.63
C THR A 170 -0.46 16.93 8.89
N ASN A 171 -0.68 15.67 9.29
CA ASN A 171 0.36 14.72 9.64
C ASN A 171 0.45 13.63 8.55
N TRP A 172 1.66 13.42 8.03
CA TRP A 172 1.93 12.38 7.04
C TRP A 172 1.66 10.96 7.58
N LEU A 173 1.91 10.73 8.87
CA LEU A 173 1.69 9.42 9.49
C LEU A 173 0.19 9.05 9.51
N ASP A 174 -0.71 10.02 9.72
CA ASP A 174 -2.16 9.79 9.69
C ASP A 174 -2.63 9.43 8.27
N TYR A 175 -2.03 10.06 7.25
CA TYR A 175 -2.30 9.73 5.86
C TYR A 175 -1.74 8.36 5.48
N LEU A 176 -0.52 8.03 5.93
CA LEU A 176 0.04 6.71 5.74
C LEU A 176 -0.81 5.64 6.44
N PHE A 177 -1.29 5.90 7.66
CA PHE A 177 -2.23 5.01 8.36
C PHE A 177 -3.49 4.75 7.53
N TYR A 178 -4.13 5.82 7.03
CA TYR A 178 -5.31 5.71 6.18
C TYR A 178 -5.06 4.83 4.95
N LEU A 179 -3.94 5.03 4.25
CA LEU A 179 -3.65 4.34 3.00
C LEU A 179 -3.15 2.90 3.21
N SER A 180 -2.40 2.65 4.30
CA SER A 180 -1.74 1.36 4.56
C SER A 180 -2.56 0.41 5.41
N PHE A 181 -3.72 0.82 5.93
CA PHE A 181 -4.50 0.03 6.88
C PHE A 181 -4.79 -1.38 6.34
N PHE A 182 -4.12 -2.39 6.91
CA PHE A 182 -4.03 -3.74 6.34
C PHE A 182 -5.38 -4.45 6.12
N PRO A 183 -6.42 -4.30 6.96
CA PRO A 183 -7.69 -4.95 6.71
C PRO A 183 -8.37 -4.44 5.44
N GLN A 184 -8.20 -3.14 5.15
CA GLN A 184 -8.77 -2.49 3.99
C GLN A 184 -7.97 -2.76 2.71
N LEU A 185 -6.65 -2.83 2.82
CA LEU A 185 -5.73 -2.94 1.70
C LEU A 185 -5.92 -4.24 0.89
N VAL A 186 -6.32 -5.32 1.54
CA VAL A 186 -6.42 -6.67 0.93
C VAL A 186 -7.86 -7.10 0.67
N ALA A 187 -8.80 -6.75 1.54
CA ALA A 187 -10.17 -7.28 1.48
C ALA A 187 -11.26 -6.22 1.76
N GLY A 188 -10.87 -4.96 1.97
CA GLY A 188 -11.81 -3.89 2.29
C GLY A 188 -12.46 -3.26 1.07
N PRO A 189 -13.66 -2.64 1.22
CA PRO A 189 -14.18 -1.73 0.23
C PRO A 189 -13.29 -0.49 0.14
N ILE A 190 -13.28 0.19 -1.03
CA ILE A 190 -12.61 1.48 -1.16
C ILE A 190 -13.38 2.50 -0.31
N VAL A 191 -12.84 2.83 0.87
CA VAL A 191 -13.42 3.82 1.77
C VAL A 191 -12.84 5.19 1.43
N ARG A 192 -13.71 6.18 1.28
CA ARG A 192 -13.25 7.55 1.05
C ARG A 192 -12.61 8.11 2.31
N ALA A 193 -11.60 8.96 2.13
CA ALA A 193 -10.89 9.58 3.24
C ALA A 193 -11.81 10.33 4.21
N ARG A 194 -12.84 11.01 3.72
CA ARG A 194 -13.82 11.72 4.53
C ARG A 194 -14.66 10.83 5.46
N ASP A 195 -14.79 9.54 5.12
CA ASP A 195 -15.60 8.58 5.87
C ASP A 195 -14.72 7.77 6.84
N PHE A 196 -13.39 7.83 6.67
CA PHE A 196 -12.40 7.13 7.49
C PHE A 196 -11.76 8.04 8.56
N ILE A 197 -11.54 9.32 8.24
CA ILE A 197 -10.90 10.35 9.08
C ILE A 197 -11.95 11.17 9.81
#